data_f6ed2f529a91a9e6e31bf16cd23815f1
#
_entry.id   f6ed2f529a91a9e6e31bf16cd23815f1
#
_cell.length_a   1.000
_cell.length_b   1.000
_cell.length_c   1.000
_cell.angle_alpha   90.00
_cell.angle_beta   90.00
_cell.angle_gamma   90.00
#
_symmetry.space_group_name_H-M   'P 1'
#
loop_
_entity.id
_entity.type
_entity.pdbx_description
1 polymer ?
#
loop_
_entity_poly.entity_id
_entity_poly.type
_entity_poly.pdbx_seq_one_letter_code
_entity_poly.pdbx_strand_id
1 'polypeptide(L)'
;MTNRTTAAAALPLLTLLLSACVSEQQYETLVAENNNLKAQIAAAQAEQKFVEAGDLLFPEGGYRLSPAGQAELAKNIVPKLKGLPSTAKIVVYGYTDNLPVGPALQQQGITDNLVLSTRRAADVANFLISQGIPAASISAKGFGDTHPEASNDTPQGRAQNRRIEITIQGPGA
;
A
#
# COMPACT_ATOMS: atom_id res chain seq x y z
N MET A 1 30.88 -25.53 -90.76
CA MET A 1 31.21 -24.29 -90.07
C MET A 1 29.96 -23.95 -89.23
N THR A 2 29.97 -24.34 -87.94
CA THR A 2 28.81 -24.25 -87.09
C THR A 2 29.17 -23.39 -85.90
N ASN A 3 28.65 -22.18 -85.85
CA ASN A 3 28.73 -21.26 -84.74
C ASN A 3 27.82 -21.72 -83.61
N ARG A 4 28.40 -22.03 -82.47
CA ARG A 4 27.64 -22.24 -81.18
C ARG A 4 27.66 -20.94 -80.39
N THR A 5 26.54 -20.28 -80.34
CA THR A 5 26.29 -19.15 -79.43
C THR A 5 25.84 -19.72 -78.07
N THR A 6 26.68 -19.52 -77.08
CA THR A 6 26.36 -19.84 -75.67
C THR A 6 25.53 -18.69 -75.10
N ALA A 7 24.28 -18.92 -74.80
CA ALA A 7 23.43 -18.01 -74.05
C ALA A 7 23.72 -18.15 -72.57
N ALA A 8 24.25 -17.08 -71.97
CA ALA A 8 24.42 -16.97 -70.54
C ALA A 8 23.05 -16.63 -69.90
N ALA A 9 22.50 -17.55 -69.16
CA ALA A 9 21.31 -17.30 -68.37
C ALA A 9 21.69 -16.54 -67.07
N ALA A 10 21.33 -15.28 -67.03
CA ALA A 10 21.43 -14.46 -65.80
C ALA A 10 20.26 -14.85 -64.88
N LEU A 11 20.56 -15.47 -63.74
CA LEU A 11 19.59 -15.66 -62.65
C LEU A 11 19.39 -14.29 -61.93
N PRO A 12 18.16 -13.81 -61.78
CA PRO A 12 17.94 -12.66 -60.94
C PRO A 12 18.04 -13.13 -59.46
N LEU A 13 18.99 -12.58 -58.74
CA LEU A 13 19.14 -12.70 -57.32
C LEU A 13 17.98 -11.94 -56.66
N LEU A 14 16.87 -12.66 -56.36
CA LEU A 14 15.74 -12.12 -55.60
C LEU A 14 16.15 -11.98 -54.17
N THR A 15 16.68 -10.80 -53.81
CA THR A 15 16.92 -10.42 -52.42
C THR A 15 15.55 -10.26 -51.73
N LEU A 16 15.13 -11.30 -51.00
CA LEU A 16 14.02 -11.19 -50.03
C LEU A 16 14.51 -10.29 -48.88
N LEU A 17 14.22 -8.99 -48.99
CA LEU A 17 14.23 -8.10 -47.85
C LEU A 17 13.02 -8.49 -46.98
N LEU A 18 13.25 -9.34 -46.01
CA LEU A 18 12.34 -9.55 -44.87
C LEU A 18 12.35 -8.23 -44.07
N SER A 19 11.60 -7.25 -44.55
CA SER A 19 11.17 -6.13 -43.74
C SER A 19 10.18 -6.68 -42.73
N ALA A 20 10.67 -7.03 -41.54
CA ALA A 20 9.83 -7.24 -40.37
C ALA A 20 9.24 -5.88 -39.94
N CYS A 21 8.44 -5.28 -40.80
CA CYS A 21 7.61 -4.15 -40.45
C CYS A 21 6.44 -4.70 -39.63
N VAL A 22 6.50 -4.50 -38.31
CA VAL A 22 5.29 -4.60 -37.47
C VAL A 22 4.28 -3.69 -38.14
N SER A 23 3.11 -4.22 -38.52
CA SER A 23 2.07 -3.40 -39.13
C SER A 23 1.66 -2.31 -38.12
N GLU A 24 1.29 -1.14 -38.61
CA GLU A 24 0.85 -0.04 -37.74
C GLU A 24 -0.26 -0.49 -36.77
N GLN A 25 -1.13 -1.34 -37.25
CA GLN A 25 -2.20 -1.93 -36.44
C GLN A 25 -1.67 -2.87 -35.33
N GLN A 26 -0.61 -3.61 -35.56
CA GLN A 26 0.06 -4.43 -34.54
C GLN A 26 0.78 -3.54 -33.51
N TYR A 27 1.42 -2.46 -33.96
CA TYR A 27 2.05 -1.49 -33.10
C TYR A 27 1.05 -0.81 -32.18
N GLU A 28 -0.08 -0.31 -32.71
CA GLU A 28 -1.15 0.30 -31.93
C GLU A 28 -1.75 -0.68 -30.91
N THR A 29 -1.95 -1.94 -31.30
CA THR A 29 -2.44 -2.98 -30.38
C THR A 29 -1.46 -3.21 -29.24
N LEU A 30 -0.17 -3.32 -29.51
CA LEU A 30 0.88 -3.50 -28.51
C LEU A 30 0.99 -2.28 -27.58
N VAL A 31 0.84 -1.07 -28.11
CA VAL A 31 0.83 0.18 -27.30
C VAL A 31 -0.40 0.19 -26.37
N ALA A 32 -1.58 -0.18 -26.88
CA ALA A 32 -2.79 -0.25 -26.08
C ALA A 32 -2.66 -1.30 -24.95
N GLU A 33 -2.13 -2.48 -25.27
CA GLU A 33 -1.90 -3.55 -24.31
C GLU A 33 -0.85 -3.14 -23.25
N ASN A 34 0.25 -2.49 -23.66
CA ASN A 34 1.26 -1.97 -22.73
C ASN A 34 0.70 -0.91 -21.78
N ASN A 35 -0.15 -0.01 -22.29
CA ASN A 35 -0.81 1.00 -21.46
C ASN A 35 -1.81 0.37 -20.50
N ASN A 36 -2.55 -0.65 -20.93
CA ASN A 36 -3.46 -1.40 -20.07
C ASN A 36 -2.70 -2.16 -18.97
N LEU A 37 -1.61 -2.84 -19.32
CA LEU A 37 -0.74 -3.51 -18.35
C LEU A 37 -0.13 -2.52 -17.34
N LYS A 38 0.33 -1.36 -17.80
CA LYS A 38 0.81 -0.28 -16.90
C LYS A 38 -0.28 0.20 -15.95
N ALA A 39 -1.50 0.38 -16.44
CA ALA A 39 -2.64 0.76 -15.61
C ALA A 39 -2.99 -0.33 -14.59
N GLN A 40 -2.96 -1.61 -14.98
CA GLN A 40 -3.17 -2.73 -14.07
C GLN A 40 -2.06 -2.83 -13.01
N ILE A 41 -0.80 -2.63 -13.40
CA ILE A 41 0.33 -2.58 -12.45
C ILE A 41 0.16 -1.42 -11.48
N ALA A 42 -0.17 -0.23 -11.96
CA ALA A 42 -0.42 0.93 -11.11
C ALA A 42 -1.60 0.70 -10.15
N ALA A 43 -2.68 0.07 -10.61
CA ALA A 43 -3.82 -0.28 -9.76
C ALA A 43 -3.45 -1.37 -8.72
N ALA A 44 -2.64 -2.35 -9.10
CA ALA A 44 -2.16 -3.40 -8.19
C ALA A 44 -1.13 -2.88 -7.17
N GLN A 45 -0.41 -1.83 -7.51
CA GLN A 45 0.56 -1.14 -6.64
C GLN A 45 -0.09 0.00 -5.84
N ALA A 46 -1.36 0.33 -6.09
CA ALA A 46 -2.06 1.37 -5.36
C ALA A 46 -2.08 1.02 -3.86
N GLU A 47 -1.51 1.90 -3.07
CA GLU A 47 -1.54 1.82 -1.62
C GLU A 47 -2.99 1.94 -1.15
N GLN A 48 -3.51 0.91 -0.50
CA GLN A 48 -4.82 0.98 0.14
C GLN A 48 -4.62 1.44 1.58
N LYS A 49 -5.29 2.53 1.94
CA LYS A 49 -5.22 3.10 3.28
C LYS A 49 -6.60 3.07 3.94
N PHE A 50 -6.68 2.53 5.15
CA PHE A 50 -7.83 2.60 6.04
C PHE A 50 -7.48 3.53 7.20
N VAL A 51 -8.39 4.44 7.52
CA VAL A 51 -8.22 5.39 8.62
C VAL A 51 -9.28 5.13 9.67
N GLU A 52 -8.85 4.88 10.90
CA GLU A 52 -9.72 4.63 12.04
C GLU A 52 -9.49 5.71 13.12
N ALA A 53 -10.57 6.27 13.64
CA ALA A 53 -10.49 7.26 14.70
C ALA A 53 -9.95 6.62 15.98
N GLY A 54 -8.93 7.25 16.59
CA GLY A 54 -8.32 6.75 17.81
C GLY A 54 -9.30 6.68 18.98
N ASP A 55 -10.19 7.66 19.07
CA ASP A 55 -11.22 7.74 20.12
C ASP A 55 -12.26 6.59 20.04
N LEU A 56 -12.42 5.99 18.85
CA LEU A 56 -13.25 4.80 18.66
C LEU A 56 -12.52 3.54 19.10
N LEU A 57 -11.22 3.47 18.84
CA LEU A 57 -10.42 2.26 19.09
C LEU A 57 -9.96 2.14 20.53
N PHE A 58 -9.59 3.28 21.16
CA PHE A 58 -8.95 3.30 22.48
C PHE A 58 -9.83 4.05 23.49
N PRO A 59 -9.78 3.65 24.78
CA PRO A 59 -10.37 4.47 25.83
C PRO A 59 -9.60 5.79 25.94
N GLU A 60 -10.24 6.81 26.49
CA GLU A 60 -9.62 8.10 26.74
C GLU A 60 -8.31 7.93 27.54
N GLY A 61 -7.25 8.55 27.06
CA GLY A 61 -5.93 8.42 27.66
C GLY A 61 -5.34 7.01 27.61
N GLY A 62 -5.91 6.07 26.85
CA GLY A 62 -5.43 4.71 26.74
C GLY A 62 -4.58 4.43 25.50
N TYR A 63 -3.88 3.30 25.53
CA TYR A 63 -3.14 2.78 24.39
C TYR A 63 -3.49 1.33 24.06
N ARG A 64 -4.34 0.68 24.88
CA ARG A 64 -4.85 -0.66 24.60
C ARG A 64 -6.21 -0.55 23.95
N LEU A 65 -6.45 -1.39 22.96
CA LEU A 65 -7.75 -1.48 22.28
C LEU A 65 -8.87 -1.75 23.30
N SER A 66 -9.93 -0.96 23.21
CA SER A 66 -11.17 -1.24 23.90
C SER A 66 -11.88 -2.47 23.31
N PRO A 67 -12.80 -3.13 24.03
CA PRO A 67 -13.64 -4.17 23.44
C PRO A 67 -14.42 -3.70 22.21
N ALA A 68 -14.89 -2.43 22.21
CA ALA A 68 -15.55 -1.82 21.06
C ALA A 68 -14.59 -1.62 19.88
N GLY A 69 -13.37 -1.15 20.13
CA GLY A 69 -12.32 -1.00 19.11
C GLY A 69 -11.89 -2.33 18.50
N GLN A 70 -11.79 -3.39 19.30
CA GLN A 70 -11.53 -4.74 18.81
C GLN A 70 -12.67 -5.23 17.89
N ALA A 71 -13.93 -5.02 18.29
CA ALA A 71 -15.09 -5.39 17.50
C ALA A 71 -15.14 -4.62 16.17
N GLU A 72 -14.81 -3.32 16.18
CA GLU A 72 -14.72 -2.47 14.98
C GLU A 72 -13.69 -3.01 14.00
N LEU A 73 -12.46 -3.25 14.45
CA LEU A 73 -11.39 -3.81 13.62
C LEU A 73 -11.74 -5.21 13.11
N ALA A 74 -12.31 -6.07 13.95
CA ALA A 74 -12.73 -7.42 13.56
C ALA A 74 -13.78 -7.42 12.46
N LYS A 75 -14.74 -6.49 12.52
CA LYS A 75 -15.83 -6.36 11.56
C LYS A 75 -15.42 -5.71 10.26
N ASN A 76 -14.68 -4.60 10.32
CA ASN A 76 -14.47 -3.71 9.17
C ASN A 76 -13.10 -3.84 8.52
N ILE A 77 -12.08 -4.29 9.26
CA ILE A 77 -10.69 -4.34 8.78
C ILE A 77 -10.21 -5.77 8.54
N VAL A 78 -10.37 -6.66 9.51
CA VAL A 78 -9.87 -8.04 9.43
C VAL A 78 -10.32 -8.78 8.16
N PRO A 79 -11.59 -8.71 7.69
CA PRO A 79 -12.02 -9.40 6.48
C PRO A 79 -11.27 -8.90 5.23
N LYS A 80 -10.97 -7.60 5.16
CA LYS A 80 -10.24 -6.99 4.04
C LYS A 80 -8.79 -7.44 4.01
N LEU A 81 -8.16 -7.56 5.17
CA LEU A 81 -6.76 -8.00 5.29
C LEU A 81 -6.59 -9.50 5.03
N LYS A 82 -7.56 -10.34 5.42
CA LYS A 82 -7.53 -11.79 5.16
C LYS A 82 -7.62 -12.15 3.68
N GLY A 83 -8.19 -11.27 2.86
CA GLY A 83 -8.28 -11.45 1.40
C GLY A 83 -7.01 -11.10 0.63
N LEU A 84 -5.98 -10.58 1.31
CA LEU A 84 -4.77 -10.11 0.65
C LEU A 84 -3.84 -11.28 0.24
N PRO A 85 -3.06 -11.12 -0.85
CA PRO A 85 -2.02 -12.06 -1.20
C PRO A 85 -0.94 -12.11 -0.10
N SER A 86 -0.28 -13.25 0.04
CA SER A 86 0.78 -13.47 1.06
C SER A 86 2.00 -12.53 0.92
N THR A 87 2.15 -11.90 -0.23
CA THR A 87 3.21 -10.91 -0.52
C THR A 87 2.87 -9.50 -0.06
N ALA A 88 1.60 -9.22 0.27
CA ALA A 88 1.18 -7.91 0.74
C ALA A 88 1.87 -7.56 2.06
N LYS A 89 2.27 -6.29 2.20
CA LYS A 89 2.80 -5.74 3.44
C LYS A 89 1.79 -4.79 4.05
N ILE A 90 1.56 -4.94 5.34
CA ILE A 90 0.63 -4.13 6.12
C ILE A 90 1.44 -3.29 7.09
N VAL A 91 1.21 -1.99 7.07
CA VAL A 91 1.83 -1.07 8.03
C VAL A 91 0.74 -0.38 8.82
N VAL A 92 0.80 -0.50 10.13
CA VAL A 92 -0.09 0.20 11.05
C VAL A 92 0.64 1.45 11.55
N TYR A 93 0.10 2.61 11.25
CA TYR A 93 0.61 3.90 11.68
C TYR A 93 -0.25 4.48 12.81
N GLY A 94 0.39 4.97 13.86
CA GLY A 94 -0.28 5.66 14.96
C GLY A 94 0.06 7.15 14.96
N TYR A 95 -0.96 7.97 15.21
CA TYR A 95 -0.84 9.42 15.32
C TYR A 95 -1.56 9.92 16.57
N THR A 96 -1.13 11.07 17.07
CA THR A 96 -1.77 11.77 18.19
C THR A 96 -2.09 13.21 17.80
N ASP A 97 -2.84 13.88 18.66
CA ASP A 97 -2.86 15.35 18.69
C ASP A 97 -1.58 15.88 19.37
N ASN A 98 -1.47 17.21 19.50
CA ASN A 98 -0.33 17.89 20.11
C ASN A 98 -0.44 18.06 21.64
N LEU A 99 -1.45 17.51 22.29
CA LEU A 99 -1.56 17.58 23.73
C LEU A 99 -0.54 16.65 24.38
N PRO A 100 0.12 17.09 25.47
CA PRO A 100 1.08 16.25 26.18
C PRO A 100 0.42 15.00 26.76
N VAL A 101 1.18 13.91 26.81
CA VAL A 101 0.75 12.68 27.46
C VAL A 101 0.51 12.93 28.96
N GLY A 102 -0.65 12.46 29.43
CA GLY A 102 -1.06 12.67 30.82
C GLY A 102 -0.24 11.85 31.84
N PRO A 103 -0.23 12.27 33.13
CA PRO A 103 0.60 11.67 34.17
C PRO A 103 0.38 10.15 34.34
N ALA A 104 -0.84 9.66 34.18
CA ALA A 104 -1.18 8.24 34.30
C ALA A 104 -0.44 7.36 33.28
N LEU A 105 -0.26 7.84 32.06
CA LEU A 105 0.52 7.15 31.03
C LEU A 105 2.02 7.31 31.24
N GLN A 106 2.48 8.48 31.71
CA GLN A 106 3.88 8.70 32.03
C GLN A 106 4.39 7.73 33.14
N GLN A 107 3.57 7.46 34.15
CA GLN A 107 3.84 6.44 35.17
C GLN A 107 3.96 5.01 34.61
N GLN A 108 3.38 4.76 33.47
CA GLN A 108 3.47 3.48 32.71
C GLN A 108 4.64 3.47 31.71
N GLY A 109 5.51 4.49 31.74
CA GLY A 109 6.66 4.59 30.83
C GLY A 109 6.29 5.10 29.41
N ILE A 110 5.11 5.69 29.25
CA ILE A 110 4.70 6.35 28.00
C ILE A 110 4.93 7.85 28.20
N THR A 111 6.12 8.29 27.79
CA THR A 111 6.65 9.62 28.15
C THR A 111 6.17 10.73 27.24
N ASP A 112 5.82 10.42 26.01
CA ASP A 112 5.51 11.38 24.97
C ASP A 112 4.56 10.80 23.90
N ASN A 113 4.14 11.65 22.96
CA ASN A 113 3.22 11.31 21.88
C ASN A 113 3.79 10.29 20.91
N LEU A 114 5.11 10.26 20.70
CA LEU A 114 5.76 9.28 19.83
C LEU A 114 5.65 7.87 20.46
N VAL A 115 5.95 7.75 21.74
CA VAL A 115 5.81 6.48 22.48
C VAL A 115 4.34 6.04 22.52
N LEU A 116 3.41 6.97 22.80
CA LEU A 116 1.97 6.68 22.84
C LEU A 116 1.47 6.12 21.50
N SER A 117 1.75 6.84 20.41
CA SER A 117 1.32 6.44 19.06
C SER A 117 1.94 5.11 18.62
N THR A 118 3.21 4.86 18.98
CA THR A 118 3.89 3.58 18.72
C THR A 118 3.23 2.43 19.49
N ARG A 119 2.88 2.63 20.76
CA ARG A 119 2.17 1.62 21.55
C ARG A 119 0.78 1.31 21.00
N ARG A 120 0.04 2.32 20.57
CA ARG A 120 -1.28 2.16 19.94
C ARG A 120 -1.19 1.38 18.63
N ALA A 121 -0.27 1.75 17.76
CA ALA A 121 -0.05 1.04 16.50
C ALA A 121 0.36 -0.44 16.74
N ALA A 122 1.22 -0.68 17.72
CA ALA A 122 1.63 -2.04 18.08
C ALA A 122 0.48 -2.87 18.66
N ASP A 123 -0.40 -2.28 19.47
CA ASP A 123 -1.55 -3.00 20.01
C ASP A 123 -2.55 -3.39 18.93
N VAL A 124 -2.80 -2.50 17.95
CA VAL A 124 -3.60 -2.81 16.75
C VAL A 124 -2.93 -3.93 15.94
N ALA A 125 -1.64 -3.86 15.68
CA ALA A 125 -0.93 -4.89 14.93
C ALA A 125 -1.01 -6.26 15.64
N ASN A 126 -0.82 -6.30 16.94
CA ASN A 126 -0.95 -7.52 17.75
C ASN A 126 -2.37 -8.09 17.69
N PHE A 127 -3.38 -7.23 17.75
CA PHE A 127 -4.77 -7.66 17.59
C PHE A 127 -4.99 -8.29 16.21
N LEU A 128 -4.55 -7.65 15.12
CA LEU A 128 -4.68 -8.19 13.76
C LEU A 128 -3.95 -9.54 13.61
N ILE A 129 -2.78 -9.70 14.23
CA ILE A 129 -2.05 -10.98 14.27
C ILE A 129 -2.88 -12.04 15.00
N SER A 130 -3.48 -11.70 16.14
CA SER A 130 -4.36 -12.61 16.89
C SER A 130 -5.59 -13.05 16.08
N GLN A 131 -6.02 -12.23 15.12
CA GLN A 131 -7.10 -12.53 14.18
C GLN A 131 -6.64 -13.36 12.96
N GLY A 132 -5.38 -13.78 12.92
CA GLY A 132 -4.84 -14.65 11.89
C GLY A 132 -4.15 -13.94 10.73
N ILE A 133 -3.84 -12.64 10.85
CA ILE A 133 -2.96 -11.95 9.89
C ILE A 133 -1.51 -12.38 10.15
N PRO A 134 -0.73 -12.82 9.13
CA PRO A 134 0.63 -13.28 9.33
C PRO A 134 1.53 -12.20 9.94
N ALA A 135 2.20 -12.50 11.05
CA ALA A 135 3.10 -11.54 11.71
C ALA A 135 4.22 -11.02 10.80
N ALA A 136 4.69 -11.85 9.86
CA ALA A 136 5.73 -11.46 8.90
C ALA A 136 5.26 -10.42 7.86
N SER A 137 3.94 -10.25 7.68
CA SER A 137 3.37 -9.30 6.75
C SER A 137 3.01 -7.96 7.40
N ILE A 138 3.07 -7.84 8.73
CA ILE A 138 2.59 -6.66 9.45
C ILE A 138 3.71 -5.97 10.20
N SER A 139 3.68 -4.63 10.22
CA SER A 139 4.56 -3.79 11.02
C SER A 139 3.80 -2.63 11.64
N ALA A 140 4.36 -2.01 12.68
CA ALA A 140 3.75 -0.89 13.38
C ALA A 140 4.75 0.27 13.50
N LYS A 141 4.27 1.51 13.31
CA LYS A 141 5.06 2.73 13.45
C LYS A 141 4.24 3.82 14.13
N GLY A 142 4.86 4.56 15.04
CA GLY A 142 4.27 5.76 15.63
C GLY A 142 4.91 7.03 15.06
N PHE A 143 4.11 8.06 14.91
CA PHE A 143 4.54 9.38 14.46
C PHE A 143 4.26 10.49 15.47
N GLY A 144 3.59 10.18 16.57
CA GLY A 144 3.18 11.20 17.52
C GLY A 144 2.29 12.26 16.87
N ASP A 145 2.59 13.51 17.13
CA ASP A 145 1.88 14.70 16.64
C ASP A 145 2.54 15.36 15.41
N THR A 146 3.52 14.70 14.79
CA THR A 146 4.32 15.30 13.70
C THR A 146 3.60 15.39 12.36
N HIS A 147 2.48 14.69 12.17
CA HIS A 147 1.73 14.65 10.91
C HIS A 147 0.24 14.95 11.14
N PRO A 148 -0.11 16.19 11.50
CA PRO A 148 -1.50 16.55 11.71
C PRO A 148 -2.26 16.61 10.37
N GLU A 149 -3.47 16.04 10.34
CA GLU A 149 -4.41 16.17 9.21
C GLU A 149 -5.36 17.35 9.37
N ALA A 150 -5.51 17.84 10.60
CA ALA A 150 -6.35 19.00 10.92
C ALA A 150 -5.67 19.90 11.96
N SER A 151 -6.22 21.12 12.14
CA SER A 151 -5.70 22.05 13.14
C SER A 151 -5.82 21.47 14.55
N ASN A 152 -4.73 21.51 15.30
CA ASN A 152 -4.71 21.15 16.73
C ASN A 152 -5.38 22.22 17.64
N ASP A 153 -5.74 23.39 17.11
CA ASP A 153 -6.36 24.47 17.88
C ASP A 153 -7.80 24.15 18.28
N THR A 154 -8.48 23.29 17.52
CA THR A 154 -9.86 22.89 17.77
C THR A 154 -9.98 21.47 18.34
N PRO A 155 -10.95 21.20 19.23
CA PRO A 155 -11.19 19.84 19.71
C PRO A 155 -11.49 18.84 18.58
N GLN A 156 -12.21 19.28 17.55
CA GLN A 156 -12.57 18.48 16.38
C GLN A 156 -11.32 18.11 15.56
N GLY A 157 -10.45 19.08 15.31
CA GLY A 157 -9.19 18.83 14.59
C GLY A 157 -8.25 17.89 15.38
N ARG A 158 -8.16 18.06 16.69
CA ARG A 158 -7.41 17.12 17.54
C ARG A 158 -7.98 15.71 17.48
N ALA A 159 -9.31 15.55 17.45
CA ALA A 159 -9.94 14.24 17.30
C ALA A 159 -9.59 13.57 15.94
N GLN A 160 -9.48 14.35 14.87
CA GLN A 160 -9.03 13.85 13.56
C GLN A 160 -7.55 13.44 13.57
N ASN A 161 -6.71 14.18 14.31
CA ASN A 161 -5.29 13.89 14.43
C ASN A 161 -5.04 12.61 15.25
N ARG A 162 -5.87 12.31 16.28
CA ARG A 162 -5.82 11.04 17.01
C ARG A 162 -6.38 9.91 16.16
N ARG A 163 -5.54 9.28 15.34
CA ARG A 163 -5.96 8.24 14.40
C ARG A 163 -4.97 7.09 14.29
N ILE A 164 -5.48 5.98 13.78
CA ILE A 164 -4.69 4.85 13.28
C ILE A 164 -4.91 4.78 11.76
N GLU A 165 -3.85 4.65 11.02
CA GLU A 165 -3.88 4.36 9.60
C GLU A 165 -3.34 2.95 9.36
N ILE A 166 -4.07 2.14 8.61
CA ILE A 166 -3.65 0.81 8.21
C ILE A 166 -3.45 0.84 6.72
N THR A 167 -2.21 0.76 6.30
CA THR A 167 -1.81 0.85 4.90
C THR A 167 -1.42 -0.52 4.39
N ILE A 168 -1.94 -0.88 3.22
CA ILE A 168 -1.56 -2.08 2.49
C ILE A 168 -0.65 -1.64 1.35
N GLN A 169 0.57 -2.15 1.37
CA GLN A 169 1.54 -1.95 0.30
C GLN A 169 1.52 -3.18 -0.62
N GLY A 170 1.35 -2.94 -1.92
CA GLY A 170 1.40 -3.99 -2.93
C GLY A 170 2.80 -4.61 -3.06
N PRO A 171 2.93 -5.72 -3.80
CA PRO A 171 4.22 -6.32 -4.09
C PRO A 171 5.09 -5.34 -4.90
N GLY A 172 6.15 -4.81 -4.28
CA GLY A 172 7.13 -3.96 -4.95
C GLY A 172 7.20 -2.50 -4.48
N ALA A 173 6.55 -2.13 -3.37
CA ALA A 173 6.76 -0.83 -2.72
C ALA A 173 7.96 -0.85 -1.77
#